data_89ce7159083e4fb2fddaceac97bf0a35
#
_entry.id   89ce7159083e4fb2fddaceac97bf0a35
#
_cell.length_a   1.000
_cell.length_b   1.000
_cell.length_c   1.000
_cell.angle_alpha   90.00
_cell.angle_beta   90.00
_cell.angle_gamma   90.00
#
_symmetry.space_group_name_H-M   'P 1'
#
loop_
_entity.id
_entity.type
_entity.pdbx_description
1 polymer ?
#
loop_
_entity_poly.entity_id
_entity_poly.type
_entity_poly.pdbx_seq_one_letter_code
_entity_poly.pdbx_strand_id
1 'polypeptide(L)'
;DKTIQNYNSVLDNFIDFCQTKDSTPIEKIDNRFMKYFMLYRDEQALKKYNKNELSYWTKKNDIKVIKLFFDFIEDYSYENDDIDTIEFRKIRWKKLIIKKERKEKPYYHKETIVKYLNYLDKQVQNKRETFYYGLSLAFKLCLYGGLRASEVCNITFKDFDKVRSINSKKLIDLNIKGKGNTFYKNPLPYDYIKKEYSHFKRRYEKENINKLFFSKTGASLTRFTLYRYFEKITQELGIEKKGIHILRHTFANNLNNLEIDLADIQELMRHADPSTTRVYTQRSSKRLDSAVSVL
;
A
#
# COMPACT_ATOMS: atom_id res chain seq x y z
N ASP A 1 -12.35 -4.15 -12.92
CA ASP A 1 -11.59 -3.16 -12.16
C ASP A 1 -11.94 -3.27 -10.68
N LYS A 2 -10.90 -3.22 -9.81
CA LYS A 2 -11.09 -3.31 -8.35
C LYS A 2 -11.87 -2.13 -7.77
N THR A 3 -11.81 -0.97 -8.41
CA THR A 3 -12.55 0.21 -7.99
C THR A 3 -14.04 -0.02 -8.20
N ILE A 4 -14.42 -0.58 -9.36
CA ILE A 4 -15.81 -0.93 -9.67
C ILE A 4 -16.32 -1.99 -8.69
N GLN A 5 -15.54 -3.03 -8.42
CA GLN A 5 -15.90 -4.06 -7.45
C GLN A 5 -16.12 -3.49 -6.04
N ASN A 6 -15.28 -2.54 -5.62
CA ASN A 6 -15.44 -1.87 -4.34
C ASN A 6 -16.71 -1.00 -4.31
N TYR A 7 -16.98 -0.25 -5.38
CA TYR A 7 -18.19 0.59 -5.47
C TYR A 7 -19.45 -0.26 -5.45
N ASN A 8 -19.50 -1.32 -6.26
CA ASN A 8 -20.64 -2.24 -6.26
C ASN A 8 -20.86 -2.84 -4.86
N SER A 9 -19.82 -3.33 -4.21
CA SER A 9 -19.97 -3.88 -2.84
C SER A 9 -20.51 -2.88 -1.82
N VAL A 10 -20.18 -1.59 -1.94
CA VAL A 10 -20.74 -0.57 -1.04
C VAL A 10 -22.20 -0.28 -1.39
N LEU A 11 -22.53 -0.17 -2.68
CA LEU A 11 -23.90 0.08 -3.14
C LEU A 11 -24.82 -1.10 -2.83
N ASP A 12 -24.36 -2.36 -3.00
CA ASP A 12 -25.12 -3.55 -2.62
C ASP A 12 -25.50 -3.53 -1.13
N ASN A 13 -24.53 -3.24 -0.25
CA ASN A 13 -24.81 -3.10 1.18
C ASN A 13 -25.77 -1.94 1.49
N PHE A 14 -25.75 -0.88 0.71
CA PHE A 14 -26.65 0.26 0.88
C PHE A 14 -28.07 -0.09 0.42
N ILE A 15 -28.21 -0.77 -0.70
CA ILE A 15 -29.48 -1.29 -1.22
C ILE A 15 -30.09 -2.28 -0.23
N ASP A 16 -29.31 -3.26 0.26
CA ASP A 16 -29.75 -4.21 1.27
C ASP A 16 -30.32 -3.50 2.51
N PHE A 17 -29.61 -2.45 2.98
CA PHE A 17 -30.10 -1.65 4.10
C PHE A 17 -31.39 -0.91 3.78
N CYS A 18 -31.53 -0.30 2.60
CA CYS A 18 -32.77 0.36 2.16
C CYS A 18 -33.95 -0.62 2.16
N GLN A 19 -33.73 -1.85 1.71
CA GLN A 19 -34.76 -2.90 1.73
C GLN A 19 -35.19 -3.25 3.15
N THR A 20 -34.27 -3.27 4.12
CA THR A 20 -34.63 -3.49 5.55
C THR A 20 -35.44 -2.37 6.19
N LYS A 21 -35.60 -1.23 5.49
CA LYS A 21 -36.32 -0.02 5.90
C LYS A 21 -37.54 0.26 5.00
N ASP A 22 -38.28 -0.80 4.66
CA ASP A 22 -39.49 -0.73 3.83
C ASP A 22 -39.26 0.01 2.50
N SER A 23 -38.11 -0.21 1.87
CA SER A 23 -37.72 0.42 0.60
C SER A 23 -37.88 1.95 0.62
N THR A 24 -37.29 2.60 1.62
CA THR A 24 -37.34 4.06 1.77
C THR A 24 -37.01 4.76 0.47
N PRO A 25 -37.90 5.62 -0.07
CA PRO A 25 -37.61 6.39 -1.27
C PRO A 25 -36.36 7.25 -1.12
N ILE A 26 -35.60 7.37 -2.19
CA ILE A 26 -34.27 8.02 -2.17
C ILE A 26 -34.34 9.49 -1.73
N GLU A 27 -35.44 10.18 -2.05
CA GLU A 27 -35.70 11.59 -1.71
C GLU A 27 -35.93 11.78 -0.21
N LYS A 28 -36.28 10.72 0.51
CA LYS A 28 -36.50 10.73 1.96
C LYS A 28 -35.26 10.42 2.77
N ILE A 29 -34.17 10.08 2.11
CA ILE A 29 -32.89 9.77 2.77
C ILE A 29 -32.29 11.07 3.32
N ASP A 30 -32.00 11.05 4.62
CA ASP A 30 -31.46 12.17 5.37
C ASP A 30 -30.23 11.74 6.20
N ASN A 31 -29.68 12.68 6.99
CA ASN A 31 -28.55 12.37 7.87
C ASN A 31 -28.84 11.31 8.93
N ARG A 32 -30.08 11.18 9.37
CA ARG A 32 -30.50 10.18 10.37
C ARG A 32 -30.48 8.78 9.76
N PHE A 33 -31.03 8.68 8.55
CA PHE A 33 -31.00 7.45 7.75
C PHE A 33 -29.55 6.99 7.51
N MET A 34 -28.67 7.89 7.09
CA MET A 34 -27.25 7.59 6.87
C MET A 34 -26.53 7.14 8.14
N LYS A 35 -26.87 7.68 9.31
CA LYS A 35 -26.35 7.20 10.59
C LYS A 35 -26.81 5.77 10.90
N TYR A 36 -28.06 5.45 10.64
CA TYR A 36 -28.55 4.08 10.81
C TYR A 36 -27.88 3.11 9.84
N PHE A 37 -27.62 3.53 8.61
CA PHE A 37 -26.83 2.73 7.67
C PHE A 37 -25.44 2.43 8.23
N MET A 38 -24.74 3.40 8.82
CA MET A 38 -23.43 3.17 9.41
C MET A 38 -23.47 2.18 10.59
N LEU A 39 -24.51 2.23 11.42
CA LEU A 39 -24.73 1.23 12.49
C LEU A 39 -25.00 -0.17 11.91
N TYR A 40 -25.85 -0.26 10.90
CA TYR A 40 -26.08 -1.52 10.18
C TYR A 40 -24.79 -2.12 9.64
N ARG A 41 -23.92 -1.31 9.08
CA ARG A 41 -22.59 -1.74 8.59
C ARG A 41 -21.71 -2.26 9.73
N ASP A 42 -21.75 -1.65 10.90
CA ASP A 42 -21.02 -2.15 12.09
C ASP A 42 -21.57 -3.50 12.55
N GLU A 43 -22.89 -3.69 12.57
CA GLU A 43 -23.52 -4.98 12.86
C GLU A 43 -23.13 -6.07 11.86
N GLN A 44 -23.09 -5.76 10.57
CA GLN A 44 -22.61 -6.69 9.54
C GLN A 44 -21.14 -7.06 9.76
N ALA A 45 -20.30 -6.11 10.18
CA ALA A 45 -18.90 -6.37 10.49
C ALA A 45 -18.74 -7.27 11.72
N LEU A 46 -19.58 -7.11 12.73
CA LEU A 46 -19.61 -7.99 13.90
C LEU A 46 -19.97 -9.43 13.49
N LYS A 47 -21.06 -9.61 12.74
CA LYS A 47 -21.53 -10.92 12.27
C LYS A 47 -20.51 -11.63 11.39
N LYS A 48 -19.88 -10.92 10.44
CA LYS A 48 -19.00 -11.51 9.41
C LYS A 48 -17.55 -11.66 9.85
N TYR A 49 -17.04 -10.74 10.66
CA TYR A 49 -15.62 -10.63 10.98
C TYR A 49 -15.31 -10.62 12.46
N ASN A 50 -16.33 -10.75 13.31
CA ASN A 50 -16.23 -10.62 14.79
C ASN A 50 -15.56 -9.29 15.20
N LYS A 51 -15.94 -8.18 14.54
CA LYS A 51 -15.45 -6.83 14.81
C LYS A 51 -16.59 -5.94 15.27
N ASN A 52 -16.46 -5.31 16.41
CA ASN A 52 -17.48 -4.43 17.00
C ASN A 52 -17.83 -3.22 16.12
N GLU A 53 -16.89 -2.77 15.28
CA GLU A 53 -17.13 -1.68 14.35
C GLU A 53 -16.21 -1.76 13.12
N LEU A 54 -16.63 -1.11 12.03
CA LEU A 54 -15.82 -0.90 10.85
C LEU A 54 -14.73 0.15 11.10
N SER A 55 -13.61 -0.01 10.38
CA SER A 55 -12.55 0.99 10.42
C SER A 55 -13.04 2.36 9.92
N TYR A 56 -12.46 3.45 10.46
CA TYR A 56 -12.70 4.79 9.96
C TYR A 56 -12.58 4.90 8.42
N TRP A 57 -11.57 4.26 7.83
CA TRP A 57 -11.35 4.30 6.40
C TRP A 57 -12.43 3.57 5.60
N THR A 58 -12.96 2.47 6.12
CA THR A 58 -14.08 1.75 5.52
C THR A 58 -15.33 2.62 5.55
N LYS A 59 -15.67 3.19 6.70
CA LYS A 59 -16.83 4.09 6.86
C LYS A 59 -16.72 5.32 5.93
N LYS A 60 -15.52 5.92 5.86
CA LYS A 60 -15.26 7.06 4.97
C LYS A 60 -15.41 6.68 3.49
N ASN A 61 -14.94 5.49 3.11
CA ASN A 61 -15.11 4.99 1.75
C ASN A 61 -16.60 4.74 1.42
N ASP A 62 -17.34 4.13 2.33
CA ASP A 62 -18.77 3.89 2.15
C ASP A 62 -19.52 5.22 1.94
N ILE A 63 -19.30 6.22 2.79
CA ILE A 63 -19.88 7.57 2.65
C ILE A 63 -19.47 8.20 1.31
N LYS A 64 -18.21 8.09 0.90
CA LYS A 64 -17.73 8.64 -0.36
C LYS A 64 -18.43 8.01 -1.57
N VAL A 65 -18.56 6.69 -1.58
CA VAL A 65 -19.20 5.98 -2.72
C VAL A 65 -20.68 6.32 -2.80
N ILE A 66 -21.37 6.33 -1.66
CA ILE A 66 -22.80 6.70 -1.63
C ILE A 66 -22.98 8.16 -2.07
N LYS A 67 -22.12 9.08 -1.62
CA LYS A 67 -22.17 10.46 -2.07
C LYS A 67 -22.02 10.56 -3.59
N LEU A 68 -21.04 9.87 -4.18
CA LEU A 68 -20.86 9.86 -5.64
C LEU A 68 -22.09 9.30 -6.37
N PHE A 69 -22.75 8.31 -5.80
CA PHE A 69 -23.98 7.76 -6.34
C PHE A 69 -25.15 8.78 -6.30
N PHE A 70 -25.29 9.51 -5.19
CA PHE A 70 -26.29 10.55 -5.06
C PHE A 70 -26.01 11.76 -5.99
N ASP A 71 -24.74 12.19 -6.07
CA ASP A 71 -24.32 13.23 -7.01
C ASP A 71 -24.68 12.82 -8.46
N PHE A 72 -24.43 11.56 -8.83
CA PHE A 72 -24.78 11.02 -10.15
C PHE A 72 -26.31 11.03 -10.41
N ILE A 73 -27.14 10.68 -9.42
CA ILE A 73 -28.59 10.70 -9.60
C ILE A 73 -29.09 12.15 -9.73
N GLU A 74 -28.55 13.07 -8.94
CA GLU A 74 -28.86 14.51 -9.07
C GLU A 74 -28.54 14.98 -10.50
N ASP A 75 -27.31 14.80 -10.96
CA ASP A 75 -26.87 15.20 -12.30
C ASP A 75 -27.74 14.53 -13.38
N TYR A 76 -27.99 13.21 -13.27
CA TYR A 76 -28.84 12.49 -14.24
C TYR A 76 -30.28 13.00 -14.28
N SER A 77 -30.86 13.37 -13.13
CA SER A 77 -32.21 13.93 -13.08
C SER A 77 -32.31 15.33 -13.69
N TYR A 78 -31.23 16.12 -13.66
CA TYR A 78 -31.16 17.42 -14.34
C TYR A 78 -31.01 17.31 -15.86
N GLU A 79 -30.37 16.26 -16.35
CA GLU A 79 -30.07 16.06 -17.77
C GLU A 79 -31.22 15.36 -18.53
N ASN A 80 -32.22 14.81 -17.81
CA ASN A 80 -33.31 14.04 -18.41
C ASN A 80 -34.68 14.65 -18.08
N ASP A 81 -35.30 15.30 -19.04
CA ASP A 81 -36.60 15.97 -18.91
C ASP A 81 -37.78 15.02 -18.55
N ASP A 82 -37.61 13.70 -18.75
CA ASP A 82 -38.62 12.70 -18.44
C ASP A 82 -38.63 12.28 -16.95
N ILE A 83 -37.74 12.84 -16.14
CA ILE A 83 -37.59 12.51 -14.72
C ILE A 83 -37.69 13.77 -13.88
N ASP A 84 -38.50 13.74 -12.81
CA ASP A 84 -38.56 14.83 -11.86
C ASP A 84 -37.18 15.12 -11.26
N THR A 85 -36.79 16.40 -11.21
CA THR A 85 -35.48 16.79 -10.63
C THR A 85 -35.40 16.41 -9.17
N ILE A 86 -34.38 15.63 -8.83
CA ILE A 86 -34.13 15.12 -7.47
C ILE A 86 -33.00 15.93 -6.81
N GLU A 87 -33.28 16.49 -5.64
CA GLU A 87 -32.29 17.22 -4.84
C GLU A 87 -32.07 16.58 -3.46
N PHE A 88 -30.81 16.29 -3.15
CA PHE A 88 -30.41 15.65 -1.86
C PHE A 88 -29.90 16.66 -0.83
N ARG A 89 -30.51 17.84 -0.72
CA ARG A 89 -30.10 18.90 0.23
C ARG A 89 -30.18 18.50 1.71
N LYS A 90 -30.93 17.46 2.06
CA LYS A 90 -31.12 16.99 3.44
C LYS A 90 -29.87 16.28 4.00
N ILE A 91 -28.94 15.84 3.14
CA ILE A 91 -27.75 15.11 3.57
C ILE A 91 -26.57 16.06 3.75
N ARG A 92 -26.15 16.26 4.99
CA ARG A 92 -24.96 17.04 5.33
C ARG A 92 -23.74 16.12 5.39
N TRP A 93 -23.18 15.76 4.24
CA TRP A 93 -22.08 14.80 4.10
C TRP A 93 -20.90 15.05 5.03
N LYS A 94 -20.50 16.32 5.25
CA LYS A 94 -19.42 16.71 6.18
C LYS A 94 -19.72 16.33 7.63
N LYS A 95 -20.99 16.25 8.05
CA LYS A 95 -21.38 15.87 9.41
C LYS A 95 -21.42 14.35 9.63
N LEU A 96 -21.39 13.55 8.56
CA LEU A 96 -21.31 12.10 8.63
C LEU A 96 -19.87 11.61 8.81
N ILE A 97 -18.88 12.46 8.55
CA ILE A 97 -17.48 12.09 8.68
C ILE A 97 -17.13 12.04 10.17
N ILE A 98 -16.85 10.84 10.64
CA ILE A 98 -16.36 10.56 11.98
C ILE A 98 -14.96 11.16 12.14
N LYS A 99 -14.65 11.76 13.29
CA LYS A 99 -13.29 12.24 13.56
C LYS A 99 -12.34 11.05 13.60
N LYS A 100 -11.28 11.14 12.84
CA LYS A 100 -10.22 10.14 12.86
C LYS A 100 -9.40 10.29 14.12
N GLU A 101 -9.32 9.24 14.94
CA GLU A 101 -8.24 9.16 15.93
C GLU A 101 -6.89 9.07 15.18
N ARG A 102 -5.97 9.95 15.48
CA ARG A 102 -4.60 9.91 14.97
C ARG A 102 -3.84 8.83 15.76
N LYS A 103 -3.88 7.60 15.27
CA LYS A 103 -3.00 6.54 15.77
C LYS A 103 -1.68 6.63 15.00
N GLU A 104 -0.58 6.60 15.71
CA GLU A 104 0.75 6.50 15.10
C GLU A 104 0.82 5.21 14.27
N LYS A 105 1.48 5.31 13.13
CA LYS A 105 1.67 4.13 12.29
C LYS A 105 2.73 3.25 12.93
N PRO A 106 2.46 1.96 13.18
CA PRO A 106 3.44 1.07 13.77
C PRO A 106 4.66 0.92 12.85
N TYR A 107 5.83 0.78 13.46
CA TYR A 107 7.10 0.47 12.79
C TYR A 107 7.89 -0.54 13.63
N TYR A 108 8.91 -1.14 13.05
CA TYR A 108 9.81 -2.04 13.77
C TYR A 108 11.04 -1.30 14.29
N HIS A 109 11.38 -1.55 15.55
CA HIS A 109 12.64 -1.10 16.15
C HIS A 109 13.81 -1.90 15.59
N LYS A 110 15.03 -1.37 15.78
CA LYS A 110 16.28 -1.93 15.24
C LYS A 110 16.48 -3.42 15.60
N GLU A 111 16.18 -3.80 16.84
CA GLU A 111 16.34 -5.18 17.33
C GLU A 111 15.44 -6.14 16.55
N THR A 112 14.19 -5.74 16.26
CA THR A 112 13.25 -6.52 15.47
C THR A 112 13.72 -6.66 14.02
N ILE A 113 14.24 -5.57 13.44
CA ILE A 113 14.80 -5.59 12.08
C ILE A 113 15.98 -6.56 12.02
N VAL A 114 16.91 -6.50 12.98
CA VAL A 114 18.08 -7.39 13.06
C VAL A 114 17.65 -8.86 13.16
N LYS A 115 16.67 -9.20 14.00
CA LYS A 115 16.11 -10.55 14.08
C LYS A 115 15.60 -11.03 12.72
N TYR A 116 14.86 -10.17 12.02
CA TYR A 116 14.29 -10.46 10.70
C TYR A 116 15.38 -10.73 9.66
N LEU A 117 16.37 -9.84 9.57
CA LEU A 117 17.48 -9.96 8.61
C LEU A 117 18.32 -11.19 8.88
N ASN A 118 18.67 -11.47 10.14
CA ASN A 118 19.41 -12.67 10.53
C ASN A 118 18.66 -13.96 10.16
N TYR A 119 17.34 -13.98 10.34
CA TYR A 119 16.51 -15.11 9.90
C TYR A 119 16.60 -15.31 8.38
N LEU A 120 16.40 -14.24 7.60
CA LEU A 120 16.48 -14.30 6.13
C LEU A 120 17.87 -14.76 5.66
N ASP A 121 18.94 -14.23 6.26
CA ASP A 121 20.30 -14.60 5.91
C ASP A 121 20.60 -16.07 6.22
N LYS A 122 20.12 -16.61 7.36
CA LYS A 122 20.19 -18.03 7.68
C LYS A 122 19.44 -18.89 6.65
N GLN A 123 18.23 -18.49 6.23
CA GLN A 123 17.49 -19.24 5.20
C GLN A 123 18.26 -19.27 3.88
N VAL A 124 18.83 -18.14 3.45
CA VAL A 124 19.65 -18.05 2.23
C VAL A 124 20.91 -18.92 2.33
N GLN A 125 21.60 -18.92 3.48
CA GLN A 125 22.82 -19.72 3.68
C GLN A 125 22.55 -21.21 3.70
N ASN A 126 21.51 -21.63 4.43
CA ASN A 126 21.23 -23.06 4.67
C ASN A 126 20.64 -23.75 3.44
N LYS A 127 19.77 -23.04 2.70
CA LYS A 127 19.00 -23.66 1.63
C LYS A 127 19.53 -23.38 0.24
N ARG A 128 20.26 -22.25 0.06
CA ARG A 128 20.88 -21.81 -1.22
C ARG A 128 19.95 -21.79 -2.43
N GLU A 129 18.63 -21.92 -2.21
CA GLU A 129 17.61 -21.92 -3.26
C GLU A 129 17.30 -20.48 -3.70
N THR A 130 17.11 -20.29 -4.99
CA THR A 130 16.74 -18.98 -5.59
C THR A 130 15.51 -18.35 -4.94
N PHE A 131 14.56 -19.18 -4.50
CA PHE A 131 13.37 -18.72 -3.77
C PHE A 131 13.74 -17.90 -2.52
N TYR A 132 14.70 -18.36 -1.69
CA TYR A 132 15.07 -17.65 -0.47
C TYR A 132 15.85 -16.37 -0.76
N TYR A 133 16.66 -16.33 -1.83
CA TYR A 133 17.26 -15.07 -2.31
C TYR A 133 16.19 -14.08 -2.76
N GLY A 134 15.16 -14.53 -3.49
CA GLY A 134 14.04 -13.69 -3.89
C GLY A 134 13.24 -13.17 -2.70
N LEU A 135 12.94 -14.04 -1.72
CA LEU A 135 12.20 -13.65 -0.52
C LEU A 135 12.98 -12.62 0.31
N SER A 136 14.30 -12.85 0.50
CA SER A 136 15.19 -11.93 1.20
C SER A 136 15.24 -10.57 0.48
N LEU A 137 15.44 -10.57 -0.84
CA LEU A 137 15.44 -9.35 -1.65
C LEU A 137 14.10 -8.60 -1.53
N ALA A 138 12.97 -9.30 -1.64
CA ALA A 138 11.65 -8.70 -1.55
C ALA A 138 11.44 -7.93 -0.23
N PHE A 139 11.85 -8.51 0.89
CA PHE A 139 11.75 -7.84 2.18
C PHE A 139 12.72 -6.68 2.32
N LYS A 140 13.95 -6.83 1.84
CA LYS A 140 14.95 -5.75 1.83
C LYS A 140 14.52 -4.57 0.95
N LEU A 141 13.86 -4.81 -0.18
CA LEU A 141 13.27 -3.76 -1.02
C LEU A 141 12.14 -3.00 -0.30
N CYS A 142 11.30 -3.71 0.47
CA CYS A 142 10.29 -3.04 1.31
C CYS A 142 10.93 -2.20 2.42
N LEU A 143 12.00 -2.73 3.07
CA LEU A 143 12.63 -2.14 4.25
C LEU A 143 13.59 -0.99 3.92
N TYR A 144 14.38 -1.10 2.86
CA TYR A 144 15.43 -0.13 2.49
C TYR A 144 15.09 0.72 1.26
N GLY A 145 14.09 0.31 0.48
CA GLY A 145 13.60 1.07 -0.65
C GLY A 145 12.18 1.60 -0.45
N GLY A 146 11.55 1.28 0.66
CA GLY A 146 10.18 1.70 0.95
C GLY A 146 9.16 1.22 -0.09
N LEU A 147 9.41 0.11 -0.82
CA LEU A 147 8.51 -0.40 -1.85
C LEU A 147 7.23 -0.96 -1.25
N ARG A 148 6.12 -0.84 -1.99
CA ARG A 148 4.89 -1.57 -1.69
C ARG A 148 5.04 -3.04 -2.11
N ALA A 149 4.40 -3.97 -1.41
CA ALA A 149 4.43 -5.39 -1.76
C ALA A 149 4.02 -5.66 -3.22
N SER A 150 3.08 -4.89 -3.77
CA SER A 150 2.67 -4.98 -5.17
C SER A 150 3.72 -4.46 -6.15
N GLU A 151 4.48 -3.43 -5.77
CA GLU A 151 5.59 -2.91 -6.57
C GLU A 151 6.71 -3.96 -6.63
N VAL A 152 7.10 -4.50 -5.47
CA VAL A 152 8.13 -5.54 -5.38
C VAL A 152 7.84 -6.73 -6.29
N CYS A 153 6.61 -7.25 -6.30
CA CYS A 153 6.25 -8.42 -7.11
C CYS A 153 6.42 -8.21 -8.63
N ASN A 154 6.48 -6.96 -9.07
CA ASN A 154 6.61 -6.61 -10.49
C ASN A 154 8.06 -6.27 -10.89
N ILE A 155 9.00 -6.14 -9.94
CA ILE A 155 10.40 -5.84 -10.22
C ILE A 155 11.07 -7.03 -10.89
N THR A 156 11.87 -6.73 -11.91
CA THR A 156 12.71 -7.66 -12.64
C THR A 156 14.18 -7.27 -12.50
N PHE A 157 15.10 -8.14 -12.96
CA PHE A 157 16.52 -7.81 -12.88
C PHE A 157 16.90 -6.59 -13.74
N LYS A 158 16.23 -6.40 -14.86
CA LYS A 158 16.45 -5.26 -15.77
C LYS A 158 16.04 -3.90 -15.18
N ASP A 159 15.24 -3.90 -14.11
CA ASP A 159 14.83 -2.66 -13.46
C ASP A 159 15.94 -2.07 -12.56
N PHE A 160 17.02 -2.83 -12.30
CA PHE A 160 18.19 -2.33 -11.60
C PHE A 160 19.18 -1.67 -12.56
N ASP A 161 19.56 -0.44 -12.26
CA ASP A 161 20.61 0.29 -12.97
C ASP A 161 22.02 -0.17 -12.53
N LYS A 162 23.05 0.51 -13.06
CA LYS A 162 24.43 0.29 -12.63
C LYS A 162 24.65 0.79 -11.20
N VAL A 163 25.50 0.05 -10.46
CA VAL A 163 25.97 0.48 -9.14
C VAL A 163 26.83 1.73 -9.29
N ARG A 164 26.59 2.73 -8.48
CA ARG A 164 27.33 4.00 -8.43
C ARG A 164 27.79 4.31 -7.00
N SER A 165 28.81 5.13 -6.87
CA SER A 165 29.36 5.53 -5.57
C SER A 165 29.05 6.99 -5.29
N ILE A 166 28.56 7.27 -4.09
CA ILE A 166 28.32 8.63 -3.59
C ILE A 166 28.82 8.70 -2.14
N ASN A 167 29.70 9.64 -1.83
CA ASN A 167 30.25 9.83 -0.49
C ASN A 167 30.77 8.51 0.14
N SER A 168 31.56 7.73 -0.61
CA SER A 168 32.09 6.42 -0.22
C SER A 168 31.04 5.31 0.00
N LYS A 169 29.77 5.60 -0.20
CA LYS A 169 28.68 4.60 -0.15
C LYS A 169 28.29 4.14 -1.55
N LYS A 170 27.91 2.86 -1.66
CA LYS A 170 27.45 2.30 -2.93
C LYS A 170 25.94 2.32 -2.98
N LEU A 171 25.40 2.95 -4.03
CA LEU A 171 23.98 2.98 -4.33
C LEU A 171 23.69 2.25 -5.64
N ILE A 172 22.49 1.72 -5.75
CA ILE A 172 21.93 1.18 -6.99
C ILE A 172 20.55 1.76 -7.18
N ASP A 173 20.26 2.25 -8.36
CA ASP A 173 18.94 2.78 -8.65
C ASP A 173 18.00 1.68 -9.13
N LEU A 174 16.77 1.73 -8.69
CA LEU A 174 15.71 0.81 -9.06
C LEU A 174 14.61 1.58 -9.80
N ASN A 175 14.32 1.17 -11.03
CA ASN A 175 13.25 1.71 -11.84
C ASN A 175 11.92 1.05 -11.47
N ILE A 176 10.98 1.81 -10.95
CA ILE A 176 9.71 1.31 -10.43
C ILE A 176 8.57 1.82 -11.28
N LYS A 177 7.77 0.91 -11.83
CA LYS A 177 6.53 1.26 -12.53
C LYS A 177 5.41 1.49 -11.52
N GLY A 178 4.91 2.73 -11.45
CA GLY A 178 3.81 3.13 -10.60
C GLY A 178 2.44 3.02 -11.28
N LYS A 179 1.42 3.56 -10.63
CA LYS A 179 0.04 3.63 -11.16
C LYS A 179 -0.01 4.62 -12.33
N GLY A 180 -0.77 4.31 -13.36
CA GLY A 180 -0.94 5.20 -14.52
C GLY A 180 0.28 5.27 -15.44
N ASN A 181 1.08 4.21 -15.50
CA ASN A 181 2.30 4.10 -16.34
C ASN A 181 3.40 5.11 -15.99
N THR A 182 3.38 5.67 -14.79
CA THR A 182 4.43 6.55 -14.27
C THR A 182 5.65 5.73 -13.87
N PHE A 183 6.85 6.21 -14.16
CA PHE A 183 8.10 5.57 -13.75
C PHE A 183 8.81 6.42 -12.69
N TYR A 184 9.35 5.74 -11.68
CA TYR A 184 10.11 6.36 -10.60
C TYR A 184 11.47 5.72 -10.50
N LYS A 185 12.50 6.53 -10.32
CA LYS A 185 13.84 6.07 -10.03
C LYS A 185 14.09 6.16 -8.53
N ASN A 186 14.38 5.03 -7.90
CA ASN A 186 14.50 4.91 -6.46
C ASN A 186 15.90 4.44 -6.08
N PRO A 187 16.73 5.29 -5.42
CA PRO A 187 18.03 4.87 -4.95
C PRO A 187 17.91 3.88 -3.80
N LEU A 188 18.79 2.88 -3.79
CA LEU A 188 18.87 1.84 -2.76
C LEU A 188 20.31 1.72 -2.27
N PRO A 189 20.55 1.53 -0.97
CA PRO A 189 21.87 1.20 -0.46
C PRO A 189 22.27 -0.19 -0.96
N TYR A 190 23.27 -0.25 -1.85
CA TYR A 190 23.68 -1.50 -2.51
C TYR A 190 24.15 -2.57 -1.56
N ASP A 191 24.87 -2.18 -0.49
CA ASP A 191 25.49 -3.12 0.44
C ASP A 191 24.46 -3.99 1.16
N TYR A 192 23.25 -3.49 1.39
CA TYR A 192 22.18 -4.27 2.02
C TYR A 192 21.60 -5.37 1.11
N ILE A 193 21.67 -5.19 -0.21
CA ILE A 193 21.12 -6.15 -1.17
C ILE A 193 22.18 -6.86 -2.02
N LYS A 194 23.46 -6.55 -1.81
CA LYS A 194 24.60 -7.04 -2.63
C LYS A 194 24.58 -8.56 -2.82
N LYS A 195 24.28 -9.32 -1.77
CA LYS A 195 24.27 -10.79 -1.80
C LYS A 195 23.21 -11.32 -2.76
N GLU A 196 21.98 -10.83 -2.61
CA GLU A 196 20.84 -11.21 -3.44
C GLU A 196 21.01 -10.71 -4.87
N TYR A 197 21.40 -9.45 -5.02
CA TYR A 197 21.69 -8.86 -6.34
C TYR A 197 22.74 -9.66 -7.10
N SER A 198 23.86 -10.04 -6.45
CA SER A 198 24.92 -10.83 -7.09
C SER A 198 24.47 -12.24 -7.50
N HIS A 199 23.54 -12.84 -6.73
CA HIS A 199 22.93 -14.12 -7.09
C HIS A 199 22.10 -13.99 -8.38
N PHE A 200 21.21 -12.98 -8.44
CA PHE A 200 20.36 -12.76 -9.61
C PHE A 200 21.13 -12.26 -10.82
N LYS A 201 22.16 -11.43 -10.63
CA LYS A 201 23.06 -11.00 -11.70
C LYS A 201 23.68 -12.18 -12.43
N ARG A 202 24.22 -13.17 -11.68
CA ARG A 202 24.80 -14.39 -12.28
C ARG A 202 23.76 -15.19 -13.06
N ARG A 203 22.55 -15.29 -12.57
CA ARG A 203 21.46 -15.99 -13.26
C ARG A 203 21.03 -15.27 -14.52
N TYR A 204 20.93 -13.94 -14.45
CA TYR A 204 20.59 -13.13 -15.63
C TYR A 204 21.67 -13.27 -16.72
N GLU A 205 22.93 -13.18 -16.35
CA GLU A 205 24.06 -13.28 -17.29
C GLU A 205 24.21 -14.67 -17.93
N LYS A 206 23.92 -15.73 -17.17
CA LYS A 206 24.09 -17.12 -17.64
C LYS A 206 22.83 -17.70 -18.31
N GLU A 207 21.67 -17.43 -17.77
CA GLU A 207 20.41 -18.10 -18.12
C GLU A 207 19.40 -17.13 -18.76
N ASN A 208 19.73 -15.85 -18.87
CA ASN A 208 18.85 -14.75 -19.30
C ASN A 208 17.51 -14.71 -18.51
N ILE A 209 17.52 -15.15 -17.24
CA ILE A 209 16.36 -15.14 -16.38
C ILE A 209 16.21 -13.76 -15.75
N ASN A 210 15.26 -12.98 -16.26
CA ASN A 210 14.97 -11.62 -15.78
C ASN A 210 14.09 -11.60 -14.52
N LYS A 211 13.32 -12.65 -14.28
CA LYS A 211 12.37 -12.74 -13.17
C LYS A 211 13.07 -13.03 -11.86
N LEU A 212 12.73 -12.26 -10.80
CA LEU A 212 13.37 -12.34 -9.48
C LEU A 212 12.54 -13.13 -8.47
N PHE A 213 11.21 -13.02 -8.54
CA PHE A 213 10.33 -13.44 -7.46
C PHE A 213 9.45 -14.60 -7.89
N PHE A 214 9.65 -15.75 -7.23
CA PHE A 214 8.92 -16.98 -7.45
C PHE A 214 8.38 -17.51 -6.12
N SER A 215 7.29 -18.25 -6.16
CA SER A 215 6.87 -19.12 -5.07
C SER A 215 7.77 -20.37 -5.02
N LYS A 216 7.64 -21.18 -3.97
CA LYS A 216 8.34 -22.48 -3.90
C LYS A 216 7.99 -23.43 -5.03
N THR A 217 6.80 -23.27 -5.61
CA THR A 217 6.31 -24.07 -6.76
C THR A 217 6.72 -23.51 -8.12
N GLY A 218 7.56 -22.45 -8.15
CA GLY A 218 8.01 -21.79 -9.38
C GLY A 218 7.02 -20.79 -9.98
N ALA A 219 5.80 -20.67 -9.47
CA ALA A 219 4.84 -19.66 -9.90
C ALA A 219 5.30 -18.24 -9.53
N SER A 220 4.77 -17.22 -10.21
CA SER A 220 5.06 -15.81 -9.88
C SER A 220 4.64 -15.49 -8.45
N LEU A 221 5.51 -14.80 -7.73
CA LEU A 221 5.18 -14.30 -6.39
C LEU A 221 4.10 -13.22 -6.51
N THR A 222 3.02 -13.40 -5.77
CA THR A 222 1.96 -12.38 -5.67
C THR A 222 2.09 -11.63 -4.35
N ARG A 223 1.45 -10.45 -4.25
CA ARG A 223 1.41 -9.70 -2.98
C ARG A 223 0.81 -10.52 -1.82
N PHE A 224 -0.16 -11.41 -2.10
CA PHE A 224 -0.77 -12.28 -1.09
C PHE A 224 0.19 -13.37 -0.63
N THR A 225 0.91 -13.97 -1.57
CA THR A 225 1.93 -14.98 -1.24
C THR A 225 3.06 -14.34 -0.43
N LEU A 226 3.54 -13.15 -0.82
CA LEU A 226 4.55 -12.40 -0.08
C LEU A 226 4.07 -12.06 1.34
N TYR A 227 2.83 -11.63 1.49
CA TYR A 227 2.20 -11.37 2.78
C TYR A 227 2.18 -12.63 3.66
N ARG A 228 1.76 -13.79 3.12
CA ARG A 228 1.72 -15.06 3.86
C ARG A 228 3.10 -15.50 4.33
N TYR A 229 4.15 -15.33 3.51
CA TYR A 229 5.52 -15.60 3.95
C TYR A 229 5.97 -14.64 5.04
N PHE A 230 5.61 -13.37 4.93
CA PHE A 230 5.88 -12.38 5.97
C PHE A 230 5.22 -12.76 7.30
N GLU A 231 3.95 -13.12 7.30
CA GLU A 231 3.23 -13.58 8.50
C GLU A 231 3.89 -14.81 9.11
N LYS A 232 4.23 -15.81 8.30
CA LYS A 232 4.89 -17.03 8.77
C LYS A 232 6.20 -16.74 9.48
N ILE A 233 7.07 -15.92 8.88
CA ILE A 233 8.35 -15.54 9.50
C ILE A 233 8.12 -14.74 10.79
N THR A 234 7.15 -13.82 10.79
CA THR A 234 6.79 -13.02 11.97
C THR A 234 6.37 -13.93 13.12
N GLN A 235 5.57 -14.95 12.84
CA GLN A 235 5.14 -15.95 13.81
C GLN A 235 6.31 -16.80 14.33
N GLU A 236 7.18 -17.30 13.44
CA GLU A 236 8.37 -18.10 13.80
C GLU A 236 9.36 -17.31 14.68
N LEU A 237 9.42 -16.00 14.52
CA LEU A 237 10.27 -15.10 15.31
C LEU A 237 9.62 -14.61 16.62
N GLY A 238 8.36 -14.95 16.88
CA GLY A 238 7.61 -14.43 18.03
C GLY A 238 7.39 -12.92 17.99
N ILE A 239 7.33 -12.34 16.80
CA ILE A 239 7.12 -10.90 16.59
C ILE A 239 5.61 -10.63 16.50
N GLU A 240 5.13 -9.52 17.05
CA GLU A 240 3.73 -9.13 16.97
C GLU A 240 3.25 -9.07 15.52
N LYS A 241 2.09 -9.69 15.25
CA LYS A 241 1.50 -9.77 13.90
C LYS A 241 1.10 -8.39 13.39
N LYS A 242 1.78 -7.94 12.35
CA LYS A 242 1.46 -6.73 11.60
C LYS A 242 1.62 -7.02 10.11
N GLY A 243 0.89 -6.29 9.24
CA GLY A 243 1.01 -6.52 7.80
C GLY A 243 2.36 -6.09 7.24
N ILE A 244 2.79 -6.67 6.10
CA ILE A 244 4.10 -6.38 5.45
C ILE A 244 4.36 -4.88 5.20
N HIS A 245 3.32 -4.05 5.13
CA HIS A 245 3.46 -2.59 5.03
C HIS A 245 4.22 -1.96 6.19
N ILE A 246 4.36 -2.67 7.33
CA ILE A 246 5.18 -2.20 8.45
C ILE A 246 6.64 -1.99 8.04
N LEU A 247 7.19 -2.81 7.13
CA LEU A 247 8.56 -2.62 6.64
C LEU A 247 8.73 -1.27 5.93
N ARG A 248 7.74 -0.89 5.12
CA ARG A 248 7.72 0.42 4.46
C ARG A 248 7.50 1.57 5.46
N HIS A 249 6.69 1.36 6.51
CA HIS A 249 6.57 2.35 7.59
C HIS A 249 7.86 2.48 8.38
N THR A 250 8.57 1.38 8.60
CA THR A 250 9.89 1.37 9.22
C THR A 250 10.92 2.15 8.40
N PHE A 251 10.92 1.99 7.07
CA PHE A 251 11.75 2.80 6.17
C PHE A 251 11.50 4.29 6.36
N ALA A 252 10.24 4.72 6.29
CA ALA A 252 9.89 6.13 6.46
C ALA A 252 10.27 6.67 7.85
N ASN A 253 10.05 5.85 8.90
CA ASN A 253 10.41 6.23 10.27
C ASN A 253 11.94 6.33 10.46
N ASN A 254 12.71 5.41 9.87
CA ASN A 254 14.18 5.49 9.92
C ASN A 254 14.71 6.77 9.27
N LEU A 255 14.17 7.16 8.10
CA LEU A 255 14.54 8.42 7.45
C LEU A 255 14.13 9.64 8.28
N ASN A 256 12.96 9.61 8.92
CA ASN A 256 12.51 10.67 9.80
C ASN A 256 13.40 10.81 11.04
N ASN A 257 13.86 9.69 11.63
CA ASN A 257 14.79 9.69 12.76
C ASN A 257 16.20 10.21 12.39
N LEU A 258 16.54 10.18 11.11
CA LEU A 258 17.75 10.77 10.53
C LEU A 258 17.54 12.23 10.10
N GLU A 259 16.43 12.83 10.52
CA GLU A 259 16.07 14.23 10.23
C GLU A 259 15.99 14.57 8.73
N ILE A 260 15.70 13.56 7.90
CA ILE A 260 15.48 13.76 6.47
C ILE A 260 14.18 14.54 6.25
N ASP A 261 14.23 15.55 5.39
CA ASP A 261 13.06 16.37 5.07
C ASP A 261 11.84 15.51 4.69
N LEU A 262 10.69 15.82 5.27
CA LEU A 262 9.45 15.08 5.07
C LEU A 262 9.08 14.97 3.59
N ALA A 263 9.41 15.97 2.80
CA ALA A 263 9.12 15.97 1.37
C ALA A 263 10.03 15.00 0.60
N ASP A 264 11.31 14.85 1.00
CA ASP A 264 12.20 13.84 0.42
C ASP A 264 11.72 12.43 0.81
N ILE A 265 11.26 12.25 2.05
CA ILE A 265 10.64 10.99 2.49
C ILE A 265 9.39 10.68 1.65
N GLN A 266 8.52 11.66 1.40
CA GLN A 266 7.31 11.48 0.59
C GLN A 266 7.64 11.13 -0.87
N GLU A 267 8.68 11.71 -1.44
CA GLU A 267 9.16 11.41 -2.79
C GLU A 267 9.72 10.00 -2.87
N LEU A 268 10.63 9.60 -1.96
CA LEU A 268 11.14 8.23 -1.84
C LEU A 268 10.02 7.20 -1.62
N MET A 269 8.99 7.59 -0.88
CA MET A 269 7.80 6.77 -0.65
C MET A 269 6.83 6.75 -1.84
N ARG A 270 7.03 7.58 -2.86
CA ARG A 270 6.12 7.67 -4.02
C ARG A 270 4.66 7.79 -3.59
N HIS A 271 4.38 8.76 -2.69
CA HIS A 271 3.02 9.03 -2.24
C HIS A 271 2.21 9.63 -3.39
N ALA A 272 1.11 8.97 -3.74
CA ALA A 272 0.30 9.27 -4.92
C ALA A 272 -0.74 10.38 -4.69
N ASP A 273 -0.48 11.39 -3.88
CA ASP A 273 -1.32 12.56 -3.83
C ASP A 273 -0.80 13.59 -4.85
N PRO A 274 -1.53 13.82 -5.96
CA PRO A 274 -1.08 14.75 -7.01
C PRO A 274 -0.95 16.20 -6.52
N SER A 275 -1.63 16.57 -5.43
CA SER A 275 -1.57 17.91 -4.85
C SER A 275 -0.21 18.19 -4.21
N THR A 276 0.48 17.15 -3.73
CA THR A 276 1.83 17.25 -3.17
C THR A 276 2.92 17.13 -4.24
N THR A 277 2.67 16.49 -5.37
CA THR A 277 3.68 16.26 -6.43
C THR A 277 4.05 17.55 -7.18
N ARG A 278 3.15 18.53 -7.29
CA ARG A 278 3.44 19.79 -8.01
C ARG A 278 4.50 20.67 -7.34
N VAL A 279 4.72 20.51 -6.05
CA VAL A 279 5.71 21.32 -5.30
C VAL A 279 7.12 20.71 -5.41
N TYR A 280 7.27 19.42 -5.77
CA TYR A 280 8.51 18.65 -5.62
C TYR A 280 9.18 18.22 -6.92
N THR A 281 8.63 18.52 -8.10
CA THR A 281 9.16 18.11 -9.41
C THR A 281 10.55 18.72 -9.77
N GLN A 282 11.14 19.54 -8.90
CA GLN A 282 12.45 20.16 -9.11
C GLN A 282 13.52 19.74 -8.11
N ARG A 283 13.27 18.74 -7.23
CA ARG A 283 14.30 18.29 -6.31
C ARG A 283 15.38 17.49 -7.03
N SER A 284 16.64 17.86 -6.81
CA SER A 284 17.75 17.19 -7.47
C SER A 284 17.88 15.74 -6.96
N SER A 285 18.19 14.80 -7.87
CA SER A 285 18.49 13.40 -7.54
C SER A 285 19.58 13.28 -6.45
N LYS A 286 20.54 14.22 -6.41
CA LYS A 286 21.61 14.27 -5.39
C LYS A 286 21.08 14.33 -3.96
N ARG A 287 19.94 14.98 -3.72
CA ARG A 287 19.35 15.10 -2.38
C ARG A 287 18.73 13.78 -1.92
N LEU A 288 18.04 13.06 -2.81
CA LEU A 288 17.48 11.74 -2.52
C LEU A 288 18.59 10.71 -2.30
N ASP A 289 19.65 10.78 -3.06
CA ASP A 289 20.83 9.93 -2.89
C ASP A 289 21.48 10.14 -1.52
N SER A 290 21.63 11.39 -1.09
CA SER A 290 22.17 11.73 0.23
C SER A 290 21.27 11.19 1.33
N ALA A 291 19.94 11.34 1.22
CA ALA A 291 18.98 10.83 2.18
C ALA A 291 19.06 9.30 2.36
N VAL A 292 19.28 8.55 1.27
CA VAL A 292 19.38 7.09 1.33
C VAL A 292 20.78 6.63 1.74
N SER A 293 21.82 7.43 1.47
CA SER A 293 23.21 7.08 1.83
C SER A 293 23.46 7.08 3.35
N VAL A 294 22.60 7.67 4.16
CA VAL A 294 22.72 7.68 5.63
C VAL A 294 22.03 6.49 6.31
N LEU A 295 21.27 5.68 5.56
CA LEU A 295 20.72 4.40 6.03
C LEU A 295 21.84 3.36 6.17
#